data_9427b61745b0fd423467c6731737695c
#
_entry.id   9427b61745b0fd423467c6731737695c
#
_cell.length_a   1.000
_cell.length_b   1.000
_cell.length_c   1.000
_cell.angle_alpha   90.00
_cell.angle_beta   90.00
_cell.angle_gamma   90.00
#
_symmetry.space_group_name_H-M   'P 1'
#
loop_
_entity.id
_entity.type
_entity.pdbx_description
1 polymer ?
#
loop_
_entity_poly.entity_id
_entity_poly.type
_entity_poly.pdbx_seq_one_letter_code
_entity_poly.pdbx_strand_id
1 'polypeptide(L)'
;MRLCILEEGVNALFDKFHPEEAALEELFFSKNVTTGIAVAQARGVILLTCNKRCGRIFEYTPNQIKQALTGYGGADKGQMQRVVAAHLRLPKPPRPDDAADALGVALCHAFTSRFGILFGVK
;
A
#
# COMPACT_ATOMS: atom_id res chain seq x y z
N MET A 1 18.81 -6.51 -12.35
CA MET A 1 17.85 -6.99 -13.34
C MET A 1 16.42 -6.95 -12.85
N ARG A 2 16.13 -7.65 -11.74
CA ARG A 2 14.77 -7.58 -11.14
C ARG A 2 14.35 -6.17 -10.75
N LEU A 3 15.31 -5.39 -10.25
CA LEU A 3 15.02 -4.02 -9.83
C LEU A 3 14.70 -3.11 -11.02
N CYS A 4 15.34 -3.35 -12.16
CA CYS A 4 15.02 -2.61 -13.38
C CYS A 4 13.63 -2.94 -13.89
N ILE A 5 13.23 -4.22 -13.83
CA ILE A 5 11.89 -4.66 -14.22
C ILE A 5 10.84 -4.02 -13.31
N LEU A 6 11.14 -3.95 -12.01
CA LEU A 6 10.25 -3.32 -11.03
C LEU A 6 10.09 -1.82 -11.34
N GLU A 7 11.19 -1.14 -11.60
CA GLU A 7 11.16 0.28 -11.95
C GLU A 7 10.32 0.52 -13.21
N GLU A 8 10.55 -0.28 -14.24
CA GLU A 8 9.79 -0.19 -15.49
C GLU A 8 8.30 -0.40 -15.26
N GLY A 9 7.95 -1.38 -14.44
CA GLY A 9 6.55 -1.68 -14.11
C GLY A 9 5.87 -0.53 -13.38
N VAL A 10 6.53 0.04 -12.39
CA VAL A 10 6.00 1.17 -11.63
C VAL A 10 5.85 2.39 -12.54
N ASN A 11 6.87 2.68 -13.36
CA ASN A 11 6.79 3.78 -14.32
C ASN A 11 5.64 3.60 -15.32
N ALA A 12 5.41 2.37 -15.78
CA ALA A 12 4.30 2.08 -16.69
C ALA A 12 2.95 2.39 -16.04
N LEU A 13 2.81 2.11 -14.75
CA LEU A 13 1.59 2.44 -14.01
C LEU A 13 1.41 3.95 -13.90
N PHE A 14 2.47 4.70 -13.63
CA PHE A 14 2.40 6.16 -13.61
C PHE A 14 2.03 6.72 -14.99
N ASP A 15 2.58 6.14 -16.04
CA ASP A 15 2.27 6.58 -17.40
C ASP A 15 0.81 6.34 -17.76
N LYS A 16 0.24 5.23 -17.28
CA LYS A 16 -1.13 4.84 -17.59
C LYS A 16 -2.17 5.57 -16.75
N PHE A 17 -1.94 5.67 -15.45
CA PHE A 17 -2.96 6.16 -14.50
C PHE A 17 -2.70 7.58 -13.99
N HIS A 18 -1.49 8.09 -14.13
CA HIS A 18 -1.09 9.43 -13.65
C HIS A 18 -1.48 9.70 -12.19
N PRO A 19 -1.14 8.80 -11.26
CA PRO A 19 -1.50 9.02 -9.86
C PRO A 19 -0.74 10.22 -9.29
N GLU A 20 -1.40 10.94 -8.40
CA GLU A 20 -0.83 12.13 -7.77
C GLU A 20 -0.15 11.79 -6.44
N GLU A 21 -0.51 10.68 -5.84
CA GLU A 21 0.01 10.24 -4.54
C GLU A 21 0.29 8.75 -4.56
N ALA A 22 1.23 8.33 -3.74
CA ALA A 22 1.55 6.92 -3.55
C ALA A 22 1.45 6.58 -2.07
N ALA A 23 0.86 5.46 -1.77
CA ALA A 23 0.76 4.95 -0.41
C ALA A 23 1.43 3.59 -0.32
N LEU A 24 2.29 3.42 0.67
CA LEU A 24 3.04 2.18 0.87
C LEU A 24 2.83 1.65 2.27
N GLU A 25 2.83 0.33 2.39
CA GLU A 25 2.86 -0.32 3.68
C GLU A 25 4.27 -0.30 4.24
N GLU A 26 4.41 0.10 5.50
CA GLU A 26 5.68 0.05 6.21
C GLU A 26 5.89 -1.38 6.71
N LEU A 27 6.85 -2.06 6.14
CA LEU A 27 7.13 -3.46 6.47
C LEU A 27 8.31 -3.57 7.42
N PHE A 28 8.16 -4.40 8.45
CA PHE A 28 9.27 -4.75 9.32
C PHE A 28 10.00 -5.96 8.73
N PHE A 29 11.32 -5.94 8.82
CA PHE A 29 12.12 -7.02 8.29
C PHE A 29 11.91 -8.29 9.12
N SER A 30 11.77 -9.40 8.39
CA SER A 30 11.62 -10.71 9.01
C SER A 30 12.94 -11.17 9.62
N LYS A 31 12.90 -12.32 10.31
CA LYS A 31 14.09 -12.95 10.85
C LYS A 31 15.09 -13.39 9.77
N ASN A 32 14.65 -13.49 8.53
CA ASN A 32 15.51 -13.87 7.42
C ASN A 32 16.16 -12.64 6.81
N VAL A 33 17.44 -12.46 7.10
CA VAL A 33 18.21 -11.29 6.64
C VAL A 33 18.27 -11.22 5.11
N THR A 34 18.44 -12.35 4.43
CA THR A 34 18.52 -12.37 2.96
C THR A 34 17.22 -11.85 2.33
N THR A 35 16.08 -12.32 2.82
CA THR A 35 14.78 -11.86 2.37
C THR A 35 14.58 -10.37 2.70
N GLY A 36 15.04 -9.95 3.87
CA GLY A 36 14.97 -8.56 4.30
C GLY A 36 15.76 -7.63 3.39
N ILE A 37 16.96 -8.05 2.95
CA ILE A 37 17.78 -7.27 2.02
C ILE A 37 17.06 -7.10 0.68
N ALA A 38 16.52 -8.19 0.12
CA ALA A 38 15.80 -8.14 -1.15
C ALA A 38 14.58 -7.22 -1.07
N VAL A 39 13.83 -7.30 0.02
CA VAL A 39 12.67 -6.43 0.25
C VAL A 39 13.10 -4.98 0.37
N ALA A 40 14.18 -4.70 1.08
CA ALA A 40 14.69 -3.34 1.23
C ALA A 40 15.11 -2.74 -0.11
N GLN A 41 15.77 -3.53 -0.97
CA GLN A 41 16.18 -3.07 -2.28
C GLN A 41 14.97 -2.75 -3.17
N ALA A 42 13.98 -3.63 -3.18
CA ALA A 42 12.76 -3.42 -3.94
C ALA A 42 12.01 -2.18 -3.44
N ARG A 43 11.91 -2.03 -2.12
CA ARG A 43 11.28 -0.87 -1.49
C ARG A 43 11.98 0.42 -1.89
N GLY A 44 13.32 0.41 -1.91
CA GLY A 44 14.11 1.57 -2.32
C GLY A 44 13.81 2.01 -3.75
N VAL A 45 13.69 1.05 -4.66
CA VAL A 45 13.35 1.33 -6.06
C VAL A 45 11.95 1.93 -6.18
N ILE A 46 10.98 1.37 -5.47
CA ILE A 46 9.61 1.89 -5.48
C ILE A 46 9.56 3.30 -4.91
N LEU A 47 10.21 3.55 -3.79
CA LEU A 47 10.26 4.87 -3.16
C LEU A 47 10.89 5.90 -4.09
N LEU A 48 12.02 5.55 -4.69
CA LEU A 48 12.72 6.44 -5.61
C LEU A 48 11.85 6.76 -6.82
N THR A 49 11.25 5.76 -7.42
CA THR A 49 10.41 5.93 -8.61
C THR A 49 9.18 6.79 -8.28
N CYS A 50 8.51 6.50 -7.19
CA CYS A 50 7.35 7.29 -6.76
C CYS A 50 7.74 8.73 -6.45
N ASN A 51 8.89 8.94 -5.82
CA ASN A 51 9.35 10.28 -5.49
C ASN A 51 9.64 11.10 -6.74
N LYS A 52 10.20 10.48 -7.76
CA LYS A 52 10.47 11.16 -9.03
C LYS A 52 9.20 11.45 -9.82
N ARG A 53 8.21 10.57 -9.74
CA ARG A 53 7.00 10.67 -10.57
C ARG A 53 5.90 11.52 -9.95
N CYS A 54 5.66 11.41 -8.65
CA CYS A 54 4.60 12.19 -7.98
C CYS A 54 5.10 13.03 -6.81
N GLY A 55 6.17 12.60 -6.13
CA GLY A 55 6.75 13.34 -5.02
C GLY A 55 5.92 13.37 -3.74
N ARG A 56 4.79 12.70 -3.71
CA ARG A 56 3.88 12.66 -2.55
C ARG A 56 3.70 11.21 -2.14
N ILE A 57 4.46 10.81 -1.11
CA ILE A 57 4.49 9.43 -0.65
C ILE A 57 4.05 9.39 0.80
N PHE A 58 3.17 8.46 1.10
CA PHE A 58 2.62 8.24 2.45
C PHE A 58 2.86 6.79 2.85
N GLU A 59 3.24 6.58 4.10
CA GLU A 59 3.54 5.24 4.60
C GLU A 59 2.62 4.92 5.77
N TYR A 60 2.17 3.67 5.83
CA TYR A 60 1.27 3.20 6.88
C TYR A 60 1.76 1.88 7.44
N THR A 61 1.74 1.74 8.75
CA THR A 61 2.06 0.46 9.39
C THR A 61 0.92 -0.53 9.19
N PRO A 62 1.20 -1.83 9.28
CA PRO A 62 0.14 -2.84 9.23
C PRO A 62 -0.98 -2.57 10.25
N ASN A 63 -0.62 -2.10 11.42
CA ASN A 63 -1.60 -1.80 12.48
C ASN A 63 -2.51 -0.62 12.09
N GLN A 64 -1.92 0.43 11.51
CA GLN A 64 -2.69 1.57 11.03
C GLN A 64 -3.68 1.16 9.94
N ILE A 65 -3.26 0.28 9.05
CA ILE A 65 -4.12 -0.21 7.98
C ILE A 65 -5.30 -1.00 8.56
N LYS A 66 -5.03 -1.91 9.50
CA LYS A 66 -6.09 -2.68 10.16
C LYS A 66 -7.07 -1.78 10.90
N GLN A 67 -6.57 -0.82 11.65
CA GLN A 67 -7.41 0.12 12.38
C GLN A 67 -8.28 0.95 11.44
N ALA A 68 -7.70 1.45 10.36
CA ALA A 68 -8.44 2.29 9.43
C ALA A 68 -9.57 1.54 8.73
N LEU A 69 -9.35 0.27 8.40
CA LEU A 69 -10.34 -0.51 7.64
C LEU A 69 -11.37 -1.20 8.53
N THR A 70 -10.97 -1.67 9.70
CA THR A 70 -11.85 -2.49 10.54
C THR A 70 -12.18 -1.85 11.89
N GLY A 71 -11.45 -0.83 12.29
CA GLY A 71 -11.55 -0.27 13.64
C GLY A 71 -10.88 -1.15 14.69
N TYR A 72 -10.14 -2.18 14.29
CA TYR A 72 -9.58 -3.18 15.18
C TYR A 72 -8.18 -3.61 14.72
N GLY A 73 -7.16 -3.32 15.52
CA GLY A 73 -5.77 -3.62 15.18
C GLY A 73 -5.43 -5.10 15.15
N GLY A 74 -6.27 -5.96 15.74
CA GLY A 74 -6.09 -7.40 15.76
C GLY A 74 -6.78 -8.15 14.63
N ALA A 75 -7.31 -7.45 13.62
CA ALA A 75 -7.99 -8.09 12.52
C ALA A 75 -7.07 -9.05 11.78
N ASP A 76 -7.57 -10.22 11.42
CA ASP A 76 -6.82 -11.20 10.66
C ASP A 76 -6.90 -10.92 9.15
N LYS A 77 -6.10 -11.66 8.39
CA LYS A 77 -6.01 -11.47 6.94
C LYS A 77 -7.36 -11.69 6.24
N GLY A 78 -8.11 -12.69 6.67
CA GLY A 78 -9.44 -12.96 6.10
C GLY A 78 -10.41 -11.81 6.34
N GLN A 79 -10.39 -11.24 7.53
CA GLN A 79 -11.21 -10.07 7.85
C GLN A 79 -10.82 -8.88 6.99
N MET A 80 -9.53 -8.64 6.82
CA MET A 80 -9.04 -7.55 5.99
C MET A 80 -9.48 -7.70 4.54
N GLN A 81 -9.38 -8.91 3.99
CA GLN A 81 -9.79 -9.17 2.61
C GLN A 81 -11.30 -8.97 2.41
N ARG A 82 -12.10 -9.39 3.38
CA ARG A 82 -13.56 -9.19 3.32
C ARG A 82 -13.92 -7.71 3.40
N VAL A 83 -13.25 -6.95 4.23
CA VAL A 83 -13.49 -5.52 4.36
C VAL A 83 -13.11 -4.79 3.08
N VAL A 84 -11.98 -5.13 2.46
CA VAL A 84 -11.57 -4.57 1.18
C VAL A 84 -12.63 -4.84 0.11
N ALA A 85 -13.10 -6.09 0.01
CA ALA A 85 -14.14 -6.45 -0.94
C ALA A 85 -15.42 -5.67 -0.70
N ALA A 86 -15.83 -5.52 0.55
CA ALA A 86 -17.04 -4.79 0.90
C ALA A 86 -16.95 -3.31 0.53
N HIS A 87 -15.84 -2.65 0.85
CA HIS A 87 -15.65 -1.24 0.52
C HIS A 87 -15.62 -0.97 -0.97
N LEU A 88 -15.05 -1.89 -1.75
CA LEU A 88 -14.94 -1.74 -3.19
C LEU A 88 -16.10 -2.39 -3.93
N ARG A 89 -17.07 -2.95 -3.21
CA ARG A 89 -18.24 -3.61 -3.78
C ARG A 89 -17.86 -4.75 -4.74
N LEU A 90 -16.85 -5.52 -4.34
CA LEU A 90 -16.42 -6.69 -5.09
C LEU A 90 -17.25 -7.92 -4.66
N PRO A 91 -17.59 -8.82 -5.59
CA PRO A 91 -18.37 -10.01 -5.25
C PRO A 91 -17.63 -10.98 -4.33
N LYS A 92 -16.31 -10.93 -4.36
CA LYS A 92 -15.42 -11.75 -3.51
C LYS A 92 -14.10 -11.05 -3.32
N PRO A 93 -13.30 -11.46 -2.31
CA PRO A 93 -11.99 -10.84 -2.08
C PRO A 93 -11.09 -10.89 -3.32
N PRO A 94 -10.34 -9.83 -3.59
CA PRO A 94 -9.44 -9.80 -4.74
C PRO A 94 -8.30 -10.81 -4.60
N ARG A 95 -7.82 -11.29 -5.71
CA ARG A 95 -6.71 -12.23 -5.79
C ARG A 95 -5.69 -11.74 -6.81
N PRO A 96 -4.41 -12.03 -6.61
CA PRO A 96 -3.81 -12.73 -5.45
C PRO A 96 -3.87 -11.89 -4.16
N ASP A 97 -3.43 -12.48 -3.05
CA ASP A 97 -3.45 -11.80 -1.74
C ASP A 97 -2.73 -10.46 -1.77
N ASP A 98 -1.64 -10.37 -2.53
CA ASP A 98 -0.87 -9.13 -2.66
C ASP A 98 -1.72 -7.99 -3.24
N ALA A 99 -2.64 -8.30 -4.14
CA ALA A 99 -3.55 -7.30 -4.68
C ALA A 99 -4.52 -6.80 -3.60
N ALA A 100 -5.01 -7.69 -2.75
CA ALA A 100 -5.87 -7.31 -1.63
C ALA A 100 -5.10 -6.42 -0.64
N ASP A 101 -3.85 -6.75 -0.36
CA ASP A 101 -3.00 -5.97 0.54
C ASP A 101 -2.78 -4.56 -0.02
N ALA A 102 -2.47 -4.44 -1.31
CA ALA A 102 -2.26 -3.15 -1.95
C ALA A 102 -3.53 -2.29 -1.94
N LEU A 103 -4.68 -2.90 -2.19
CA LEU A 103 -5.96 -2.20 -2.13
C LEU A 103 -6.27 -1.75 -0.70
N GLY A 104 -5.90 -2.56 0.29
CA GLY A 104 -6.05 -2.19 1.70
C GLY A 104 -5.25 -0.95 2.06
N VAL A 105 -4.00 -0.84 1.59
CA VAL A 105 -3.17 0.34 1.81
C VAL A 105 -3.80 1.57 1.14
N ALA A 106 -4.29 1.42 -0.08
CA ALA A 106 -4.92 2.51 -0.81
C ALA A 106 -6.18 3.02 -0.09
N LEU A 107 -7.01 2.10 0.41
CA LEU A 107 -8.21 2.46 1.18
C LEU A 107 -7.83 3.15 2.49
N CYS A 108 -6.82 2.64 3.19
CA CYS A 108 -6.32 3.26 4.42
C CYS A 108 -5.91 4.71 4.15
N HIS A 109 -5.18 4.94 3.08
CA HIS A 109 -4.76 6.28 2.70
C HIS A 109 -5.96 7.17 2.38
N ALA A 110 -6.91 6.67 1.62
CA ALA A 110 -8.11 7.43 1.28
C ALA A 110 -8.90 7.84 2.53
N PHE A 111 -9.08 6.93 3.47
CA PHE A 111 -9.79 7.24 4.72
C PHE A 111 -9.01 8.21 5.58
N THR A 112 -7.71 8.03 5.72
CA THR A 112 -6.85 8.90 6.54
C THR A 112 -6.79 10.31 5.97
N SER A 113 -6.61 10.45 4.67
CA SER A 113 -6.63 11.74 3.99
C SER A 113 -7.94 12.46 4.15
N ARG A 114 -9.05 11.73 3.98
CA ARG A 114 -10.38 12.28 4.13
C ARG A 114 -10.62 12.77 5.55
N PHE A 115 -10.18 11.99 6.56
CA PHE A 115 -10.27 12.39 7.95
C PHE A 115 -9.45 13.64 8.22
N GLY A 116 -8.23 13.70 7.68
CA GLY A 116 -7.37 14.86 7.80
C GLY A 116 -8.02 16.12 7.27
N ILE A 117 -8.64 16.04 6.11
CA ILE A 117 -9.37 17.17 5.52
C ILE A 117 -10.55 17.58 6.40
N LEU A 118 -11.33 16.60 6.88
CA LEU A 118 -12.52 16.83 7.67
C LEU A 118 -12.22 17.56 8.99
N PHE A 119 -11.10 17.22 9.62
CA PHE A 119 -10.70 17.81 10.91
C PHE A 119 -9.62 18.89 10.77
N GLY A 120 -9.31 19.33 9.57
CA GLY A 120 -8.32 20.37 9.34
C GLY A 120 -6.88 19.93 9.58
N VAL A 121 -6.62 18.64 9.64
CA VAL A 121 -5.27 18.07 9.78
C VAL A 121 -4.74 17.80 8.38
N LYS A 122 -3.46 18.13 8.17
CA LYS A 122 -2.83 17.90 6.86
C LYS A 122 -2.09 16.57 6.78
#